data_2c9b400d6eb712413bea8cd737800c2a
#
_entry.id   2c9b400d6eb712413bea8cd737800c2a
#
_cell.length_a   1.000
_cell.length_b   1.000
_cell.length_c   1.000
_cell.angle_alpha   90.00
_cell.angle_beta   90.00
_cell.angle_gamma   90.00
#
_symmetry.space_group_name_H-M   'P 1'
#
loop_
_entity.id
_entity.type
_entity.pdbx_description
1 polymer ?
#
loop_
_entity_poly.entity_id
_entity_poly.type
_entity_poly.pdbx_seq_one_letter_code
_entity_poly.pdbx_strand_id
1 'polypeptide(L)'
;MGARIVGWGHTEFGRLKDDLEQLIVRSAREAIEHAGVDPTEIDGIWMGHYNGGLVNDGFPSSLALQIDPKLRFTPSTRLENACASGSAAIHGARNAINSGNTKIALVIGVEKMTGKDTKGVTESLMTASYQ
;
A
#
# COMPACT_ATOMS: atom_id res chain seq x y z
N MET A 1 0.62 -17.79 -18.06
CA MET A 1 -0.09 -18.06 -16.79
C MET A 1 -0.33 -16.70 -16.12
N GLY A 2 -1.52 -16.43 -15.63
CA GLY A 2 -1.84 -15.12 -15.01
C GLY A 2 -1.33 -15.00 -13.57
N ALA A 3 -1.20 -13.77 -13.09
CA ALA A 3 -0.89 -13.48 -11.68
C ALA A 3 -1.96 -14.07 -10.74
N ARG A 4 -1.54 -14.50 -9.56
CA ARG A 4 -2.40 -15.11 -8.53
C ARG A 4 -2.17 -14.40 -7.20
N ILE A 5 -3.21 -14.26 -6.40
CA ILE A 5 -3.11 -13.80 -5.02
C ILE A 5 -2.82 -15.04 -4.16
N VAL A 6 -1.70 -15.01 -3.42
CA VAL A 6 -1.24 -16.12 -2.59
C VAL A 6 -1.29 -15.83 -1.10
N GLY A 7 -1.45 -14.56 -0.73
CA GLY A 7 -1.59 -14.13 0.67
C GLY A 7 -2.27 -12.79 0.78
N TRP A 8 -2.80 -12.51 1.96
CA TRP A 8 -3.47 -11.25 2.27
C TRP A 8 -3.33 -10.93 3.75
N GLY A 9 -3.44 -9.65 4.09
CA GLY A 9 -3.47 -9.13 5.45
C GLY A 9 -4.33 -7.88 5.51
N HIS A 10 -4.88 -7.59 6.68
CA HIS A 10 -5.80 -6.47 6.85
C HIS A 10 -5.82 -5.99 8.31
N THR A 11 -5.74 -4.67 8.52
CA THR A 11 -5.97 -4.09 9.85
C THR A 11 -7.48 -4.01 10.14
N GLU A 12 -7.85 -3.97 11.40
CA GLU A 12 -9.25 -3.77 11.80
C GLU A 12 -9.75 -2.41 11.30
N PHE A 13 -11.04 -2.33 11.00
CA PHE A 13 -11.69 -1.05 10.73
C PHE A 13 -11.94 -0.28 12.03
N GLY A 14 -11.72 1.02 12.01
CA GLY A 14 -12.02 1.90 13.13
C GLY A 14 -10.99 2.99 13.35
N ARG A 15 -11.08 3.65 14.51
CA ARG A 15 -10.12 4.66 14.93
C ARG A 15 -8.92 4.01 15.60
N LEU A 16 -8.01 3.51 14.79
CA LEU A 16 -6.77 2.93 15.28
C LEU A 16 -5.80 4.04 15.72
N LYS A 17 -4.98 3.72 16.73
CA LYS A 17 -3.91 4.61 17.19
C LYS A 17 -2.70 4.59 16.26
N ASP A 18 -2.59 3.57 15.44
CA ASP A 18 -1.52 3.38 14.48
C ASP A 18 -1.36 4.59 13.56
N ASP A 19 -0.15 5.01 13.32
CA ASP A 19 0.20 5.95 12.26
C ASP A 19 0.23 5.26 10.89
N LEU A 20 0.58 6.01 9.84
CA LEU A 20 0.60 5.48 8.47
C LEU A 20 1.61 4.33 8.32
N GLU A 21 2.80 4.47 8.90
CA GLU A 21 3.85 3.44 8.86
C GLU A 21 3.38 2.16 9.55
N GLN A 22 2.80 2.28 10.75
CA GLN A 22 2.33 1.13 11.51
C GLN A 22 1.21 0.37 10.79
N LEU A 23 0.29 1.09 10.12
CA LEU A 23 -0.76 0.47 9.30
C LEU A 23 -0.16 -0.33 8.13
N ILE A 24 0.83 0.25 7.43
CA ILE A 24 1.55 -0.41 6.35
C ILE A 24 2.23 -1.68 6.86
N VAL A 25 3.02 -1.55 7.92
CA VAL A 25 3.83 -2.64 8.47
C VAL A 25 2.97 -3.80 8.93
N ARG A 26 1.89 -3.53 9.68
CA ARG A 26 0.99 -4.57 10.22
C ARG A 26 0.33 -5.39 9.12
N SER A 27 -0.36 -4.72 8.20
CA SER A 27 -1.09 -5.42 7.14
C SER A 27 -0.16 -6.17 6.19
N ALA A 28 1.00 -5.58 5.86
CA ALA A 28 1.96 -6.20 4.97
C ALA A 28 2.65 -7.43 5.60
N ARG A 29 3.04 -7.36 6.88
CA ARG A 29 3.60 -8.52 7.58
C ARG A 29 2.62 -9.69 7.64
N GLU A 30 1.37 -9.42 7.97
CA GLU A 30 0.32 -10.43 7.94
C GLU A 30 0.17 -11.08 6.56
N ALA A 31 0.18 -10.28 5.49
CA ALA A 31 0.08 -10.78 4.12
C ALA A 31 1.28 -11.67 3.74
N ILE A 32 2.49 -11.27 4.09
CA ILE A 32 3.73 -12.03 3.83
C ILE A 32 3.73 -13.35 4.61
N GLU A 33 3.36 -13.32 5.89
CA GLU A 33 3.24 -14.50 6.74
C GLU A 33 2.18 -15.46 6.21
N HIS A 34 1.00 -14.93 5.85
CA HIS A 34 -0.09 -15.73 5.27
C HIS A 34 0.31 -16.40 3.95
N ALA A 35 1.09 -15.71 3.13
CA ALA A 35 1.62 -16.27 1.87
C ALA A 35 2.70 -17.33 2.08
N GLY A 36 3.35 -17.35 3.24
CA GLY A 36 4.51 -18.20 3.52
C GLY A 36 5.73 -17.86 2.66
N VAL A 37 5.87 -16.58 2.25
CA VAL A 37 6.94 -16.09 1.37
C VAL A 37 8.05 -15.48 2.21
N ASP A 38 9.32 -15.77 1.89
CA ASP A 38 10.44 -15.03 2.48
C ASP A 38 10.48 -13.62 1.87
N PRO A 39 10.63 -12.54 2.67
CA PRO A 39 10.71 -11.18 2.16
C PRO A 39 11.77 -10.96 1.08
N THR A 40 12.86 -11.75 1.07
CA THR A 40 13.88 -11.68 0.01
C THR A 40 13.39 -12.12 -1.38
N GLU A 41 12.26 -12.81 -1.45
CA GLU A 41 11.66 -13.26 -2.70
C GLU A 41 10.74 -12.20 -3.33
N ILE A 42 10.46 -11.10 -2.61
CA ILE A 42 9.61 -10.01 -3.10
C ILE A 42 10.43 -9.10 -4.03
N ASP A 43 10.07 -9.10 -5.30
CA ASP A 43 10.79 -8.37 -6.35
C ASP A 43 10.33 -6.92 -6.52
N GLY A 44 9.13 -6.57 -6.05
CA GLY A 44 8.59 -5.24 -6.20
C GLY A 44 7.39 -4.98 -5.28
N ILE A 45 7.20 -3.72 -4.93
CA ILE A 45 6.14 -3.25 -4.04
C ILE A 45 5.33 -2.17 -4.75
N TRP A 46 4.00 -2.32 -4.76
CA TRP A 46 3.04 -1.36 -5.29
C TRP A 46 2.15 -0.87 -4.17
N MET A 47 2.21 0.43 -3.89
CA MET A 47 1.44 1.05 -2.82
C MET A 47 0.36 1.97 -3.39
N GLY A 48 -0.90 1.61 -3.19
CA GLY A 48 -2.05 2.47 -3.45
C GLY A 48 -2.28 3.40 -2.26
N HIS A 49 -2.13 4.70 -2.47
CA HIS A 49 -2.30 5.71 -1.43
C HIS A 49 -2.72 7.03 -2.05
N TYR A 50 -3.94 7.46 -1.74
CA TYR A 50 -4.46 8.73 -2.24
C TYR A 50 -3.84 9.92 -1.51
N ASN A 51 -3.89 9.92 -0.19
CA ASN A 51 -3.49 10.99 0.71
C ASN A 51 -4.40 12.24 0.64
N GLY A 52 -4.37 13.02 -0.44
CA GLY A 52 -5.15 14.26 -0.53
C GLY A 52 -4.90 15.26 0.61
N GLY A 53 -3.75 15.17 1.29
CA GLY A 53 -3.42 15.97 2.46
C GLY A 53 -3.91 15.38 3.81
N LEU A 54 -4.30 14.10 3.84
CA LEU A 54 -4.66 13.40 5.08
C LEU A 54 -3.48 13.26 6.04
N VAL A 55 -2.29 13.01 5.50
CA VAL A 55 -1.02 12.93 6.22
C VAL A 55 0.05 13.75 5.49
N ASN A 56 1.11 14.12 6.21
CA ASN A 56 2.20 14.94 5.67
C ASN A 56 3.31 14.13 4.99
N ASP A 57 3.15 12.81 4.87
CA ASP A 57 4.15 11.93 4.25
C ASP A 57 4.14 12.09 2.73
N GLY A 58 5.17 12.70 2.19
CA GLY A 58 5.33 12.92 0.75
C GLY A 58 5.85 11.70 -0.01
N PHE A 59 6.47 10.75 0.68
CA PHE A 59 7.08 9.54 0.08
C PHE A 59 6.70 8.26 0.85
N PRO A 60 5.39 7.94 0.96
CA PRO A 60 4.92 6.82 1.78
C PRO A 60 5.38 5.45 1.26
N SER A 61 5.68 5.30 -0.03
CA SER A 61 6.21 4.02 -0.56
C SER A 61 7.55 3.64 0.05
N SER A 62 8.33 4.59 0.56
CA SER A 62 9.57 4.30 1.30
C SER A 62 9.31 3.63 2.65
N LEU A 63 8.14 3.85 3.25
CA LEU A 63 7.76 3.24 4.54
C LEU A 63 7.62 1.72 4.44
N ALA A 64 7.44 1.18 3.24
CA ALA A 64 7.43 -0.26 3.00
C ALA A 64 8.75 -0.94 3.43
N LEU A 65 9.86 -0.20 3.47
CA LEU A 65 11.16 -0.72 3.93
C LEU A 65 11.18 -1.04 5.44
N GLN A 66 10.22 -0.52 6.20
CA GLN A 66 10.06 -0.81 7.63
C GLN A 66 9.35 -2.15 7.90
N ILE A 67 8.79 -2.77 6.87
CA ILE A 67 8.13 -4.08 6.99
C ILE A 67 9.15 -5.14 7.42
N ASP A 68 10.27 -5.22 6.69
CA ASP A 68 11.38 -6.13 6.97
C ASP A 68 12.69 -5.58 6.40
N PRO A 69 13.83 -5.65 7.12
CA PRO A 69 15.13 -5.22 6.60
C PRO A 69 15.56 -5.87 5.28
N LYS A 70 15.06 -7.06 4.99
CA LYS A 70 15.32 -7.80 3.75
C LYS A 70 14.74 -7.12 2.50
N LEU A 71 13.78 -6.20 2.67
CA LEU A 71 13.18 -5.41 1.57
C LEU A 71 14.02 -4.19 1.17
N ARG A 72 15.18 -3.98 1.78
CA ARG A 72 15.98 -2.75 1.66
C ARG A 72 16.26 -2.31 0.22
N PHE A 73 16.37 -3.23 -0.71
CA PHE A 73 16.67 -2.95 -2.13
C PHE A 73 15.50 -3.28 -3.06
N THR A 74 14.34 -3.62 -2.51
CA THR A 74 13.14 -3.90 -3.31
C THR A 74 12.54 -2.59 -3.81
N PRO A 75 12.32 -2.42 -5.12
CA PRO A 75 11.67 -1.24 -5.67
C PRO A 75 10.26 -1.07 -5.10
N SER A 76 9.94 0.12 -4.62
CA SER A 76 8.61 0.45 -4.09
C SER A 76 8.06 1.68 -4.78
N THR A 77 6.86 1.58 -5.34
CA THR A 77 6.20 2.63 -6.12
C THR A 77 4.83 2.94 -5.54
N ARG A 78 4.57 4.22 -5.28
CA ARG A 78 3.22 4.69 -4.96
C ARG A 78 2.42 4.92 -6.24
N LEU A 79 1.15 4.47 -6.23
CA LEU A 79 0.16 4.77 -7.25
C LEU A 79 -1.02 5.50 -6.62
N GLU A 80 -1.55 6.43 -7.35
CA GLU A 80 -2.71 7.22 -6.95
C GLU A 80 -3.77 7.17 -8.07
N ASN A 81 -5.00 6.91 -7.70
CA ASN A 81 -6.17 6.98 -8.58
C ASN A 81 -7.43 7.23 -7.71
N ALA A 82 -7.37 8.25 -6.86
CA ALA A 82 -8.38 8.58 -5.88
C ALA A 82 -8.82 7.34 -5.07
N CYS A 83 -10.13 7.09 -4.94
CA CYS A 83 -10.65 5.92 -4.23
C CYS A 83 -10.25 4.57 -4.86
N ALA A 84 -9.79 4.55 -6.10
CA ALA A 84 -9.32 3.36 -6.82
C ALA A 84 -7.80 3.14 -6.73
N SER A 85 -7.09 3.83 -5.85
CA SER A 85 -5.62 3.73 -5.73
C SER A 85 -5.16 2.31 -5.42
N GLY A 86 -5.87 1.58 -4.55
CA GLY A 86 -5.58 0.18 -4.26
C GLY A 86 -5.77 -0.72 -5.49
N SER A 87 -6.83 -0.51 -6.27
CA SER A 87 -7.04 -1.23 -7.53
C SER A 87 -5.96 -0.92 -8.55
N ALA A 88 -5.52 0.34 -8.66
CA ALA A 88 -4.41 0.72 -9.54
C ALA A 88 -3.12 0.00 -9.16
N ALA A 89 -2.82 -0.12 -7.85
CA ALA A 89 -1.67 -0.86 -7.36
C ALA A 89 -1.74 -2.37 -7.73
N ILE A 90 -2.91 -3.00 -7.57
CA ILE A 90 -3.14 -4.40 -7.97
C ILE A 90 -2.89 -4.58 -9.48
N HIS A 91 -3.43 -3.67 -10.31
CA HIS A 91 -3.23 -3.72 -11.76
C HIS A 91 -1.76 -3.52 -12.15
N GLY A 92 -1.04 -2.60 -11.47
CA GLY A 92 0.39 -2.40 -11.67
C GLY A 92 1.20 -3.67 -11.40
N ALA A 93 1.00 -4.27 -10.23
CA ALA A 93 1.65 -5.52 -9.84
C ALA A 93 1.31 -6.68 -10.80
N ARG A 94 0.03 -6.83 -11.15
CA ARG A 94 -0.41 -7.86 -12.11
C ARG A 94 0.30 -7.72 -13.46
N ASN A 95 0.41 -6.49 -13.95
CA ASN A 95 1.05 -6.24 -15.24
C ASN A 95 2.55 -6.57 -15.20
N ALA A 96 3.23 -6.23 -14.10
CA ALA A 96 4.64 -6.56 -13.89
C ALA A 96 4.87 -8.07 -13.83
N ILE A 97 4.00 -8.82 -13.16
CA ILE A 97 4.05 -10.29 -13.11
C ILE A 97 3.79 -10.89 -14.50
N ASN A 98 2.74 -10.43 -15.18
CA ASN A 98 2.36 -10.97 -16.50
C ASN A 98 3.40 -10.68 -17.59
N SER A 99 4.17 -9.58 -17.45
CA SER A 99 5.29 -9.28 -18.36
C SER A 99 6.58 -10.03 -18.02
N GLY A 100 6.62 -10.77 -16.92
CA GLY A 100 7.79 -11.50 -16.46
C GLY A 100 8.85 -10.65 -15.75
N ASN A 101 8.57 -9.36 -15.52
CA ASN A 101 9.50 -8.46 -14.83
C ASN A 101 9.52 -8.67 -13.31
N THR A 102 8.50 -9.30 -12.76
CA THR A 102 8.32 -9.55 -11.32
C THR A 102 7.77 -10.96 -11.15
N LYS A 103 8.30 -11.71 -10.20
CA LYS A 103 7.80 -13.03 -9.81
C LYS A 103 6.83 -12.95 -8.65
N ILE A 104 7.22 -12.22 -7.60
CA ILE A 104 6.42 -12.01 -6.39
C ILE A 104 6.31 -10.52 -6.13
N ALA A 105 5.08 -10.02 -6.11
CA ALA A 105 4.75 -8.63 -5.86
C ALA A 105 4.04 -8.49 -4.51
N LEU A 106 4.44 -7.49 -3.72
CA LEU A 106 3.67 -7.03 -2.57
C LEU A 106 2.80 -5.85 -2.99
N VAL A 107 1.50 -5.93 -2.74
CA VAL A 107 0.56 -4.84 -2.98
C VAL A 107 0.03 -4.34 -1.65
N ILE A 108 0.08 -3.03 -1.43
CA ILE A 108 -0.38 -2.38 -0.20
C ILE A 108 -1.40 -1.32 -0.57
N GLY A 109 -2.54 -1.31 0.10
CA GLY A 109 -3.49 -0.20 0.09
C GLY A 109 -3.55 0.41 1.48
N VAL A 110 -3.37 1.71 1.61
CA VAL A 110 -3.35 2.37 2.92
C VAL A 110 -3.92 3.78 2.85
N GLU A 111 -4.70 4.15 3.88
CA GLU A 111 -5.10 5.53 4.15
C GLU A 111 -5.20 5.75 5.66
N LYS A 112 -4.70 6.88 6.14
CA LYS A 112 -4.85 7.33 7.52
C LYS A 112 -5.76 8.56 7.56
N MET A 113 -7.07 8.32 7.68
CA MET A 113 -8.08 9.39 7.70
C MET A 113 -8.33 9.93 9.12
N THR A 114 -8.18 9.08 10.13
CA THR A 114 -8.60 9.35 11.51
C THR A 114 -7.69 10.33 12.27
N GLY A 115 -6.64 10.84 11.64
CA GLY A 115 -5.81 11.93 12.16
C GLY A 115 -6.45 13.32 12.02
N LYS A 116 -7.52 13.43 11.23
CA LYS A 116 -8.27 14.68 11.02
C LYS A 116 -9.69 14.57 11.55
N ASP A 117 -10.32 15.72 11.77
CA ASP A 117 -11.76 15.82 12.02
C ASP A 117 -12.56 15.62 10.71
N THR A 118 -13.89 15.57 10.83
CA THR A 118 -14.77 15.35 9.66
C THR A 118 -14.59 16.41 8.58
N LYS A 119 -14.40 17.67 8.96
CA LYS A 119 -14.20 18.77 8.01
C LYS A 119 -12.89 18.58 7.23
N GLY A 120 -11.79 18.34 7.93
CA GLY A 120 -10.48 18.12 7.30
C GLY A 120 -10.42 16.89 6.42
N VAL A 121 -11.16 15.82 6.78
CA VAL A 121 -11.31 14.64 5.91
C VAL A 121 -12.09 15.00 4.65
N THR A 122 -13.21 15.73 4.79
CA THR A 122 -14.02 16.18 3.63
C THR A 122 -13.20 17.03 2.66
N GLU A 123 -12.47 18.02 3.19
CA GLU A 123 -11.59 18.88 2.39
C GLU A 123 -10.54 18.07 1.63
N SER A 124 -9.92 17.08 2.29
CA SER A 124 -8.96 16.19 1.64
C SER A 124 -9.61 15.37 0.52
N LEU A 125 -10.80 14.82 0.73
CA LEU A 125 -11.52 14.03 -0.28
C LEU A 125 -12.00 14.87 -1.46
N MET A 126 -12.35 16.14 -1.24
CA MET A 126 -12.75 17.05 -2.30
C MET A 126 -11.62 17.34 -3.30
N THR A 127 -10.35 17.15 -2.93
CA THR A 127 -9.23 17.31 -3.87
C THR A 127 -9.24 16.26 -4.99
N ALA A 128 -10.01 15.18 -4.87
CA ALA A 128 -10.25 14.22 -5.95
C ALA A 128 -11.26 14.69 -7.00
N SER A 129 -11.93 15.81 -6.75
CA SER A 129 -12.92 16.38 -7.67
C SER A 129 -12.29 17.45 -8.55
N TYR A 130 -12.81 17.60 -9.76
CA TYR A 130 -12.48 18.72 -10.63
C TYR A 130 -12.98 20.03 -9.99
N GLN A 131 -12.12 21.05 -9.89
CA GLN A 131 -12.40 22.36 -9.31
C GLN A 131 -12.83 23.36 -10.40
#